data_b35d1708afc7fa843eeacfa2e9b8fa2b
#
_entry.id   b35d1708afc7fa843eeacfa2e9b8fa2b
#
_cell.length_a   1.000
_cell.length_b   1.000
_cell.length_c   1.000
_cell.angle_alpha   90.00
_cell.angle_beta   90.00
_cell.angle_gamma   90.00
#
_symmetry.space_group_name_H-M   'P 1'
#
loop_
_entity.id
_entity.type
_entity.pdbx_description
1 polymer ?
#
loop_
_entity_poly.entity_id
_entity_poly.type
_entity_poly.pdbx_seq_one_letter_code
_entity_poly.pdbx_strand_id
1 'polypeptide(L)'
;VGSEMCIRDRIYIGKGVKYFSNLGVAEFLMESGSLSVGDEILVTGPTTGALIRKVEEIRVDLKPVQKTVKGERFSMRIDEKIRPSDKLFKWVDSSELNTK
;
A
#
# COMPACT_ATOMS: atom_id res chain seq x y z
N VAL A 1 -18.96 -19.76 16.20
CA VAL A 1 -18.88 -19.79 15.69
C VAL A 1 -18.68 -18.97 14.79
N GLY A 2 -18.96 -18.78 14.30
CA GLY A 2 -18.87 -18.06 13.47
C GLY A 2 -17.91 -17.43 13.26
N SER A 3 -17.54 -17.42 13.74
CA SER A 3 -16.67 -16.78 13.69
C SER A 3 -15.90 -16.60 12.69
N GLU A 4 -16.10 -16.95 11.80
CA GLU A 4 -15.39 -16.77 10.84
C GLU A 4 -15.28 -15.46 10.39
N MET A 5 -15.62 -14.49 10.95
CA MET A 5 -15.45 -13.28 10.49
C MET A 5 -14.08 -12.95 10.39
N CYS A 6 -13.55 -12.65 9.29
CA CYS A 6 -12.24 -12.17 9.13
C CYS A 6 -12.25 -10.75 9.45
N ILE A 7 -11.76 -10.37 10.57
CA ILE A 7 -11.64 -8.98 10.95
C ILE A 7 -10.36 -8.47 10.39
N ARG A 8 -10.44 -7.48 9.53
CA ARG A 8 -9.26 -6.93 8.91
C ARG A 8 -9.01 -5.55 9.45
N ASP A 9 -7.79 -5.24 9.72
CA ASP A 9 -7.38 -3.94 10.15
C ASP A 9 -6.44 -3.35 9.14
N ARG A 10 -6.21 -2.04 9.22
CA ARG A 10 -5.26 -1.40 8.33
C ARG A 10 -4.20 -0.75 9.18
N ILE A 11 -2.97 -0.83 8.71
CA ILE A 11 -1.86 -0.19 9.40
C ILE A 11 -1.21 0.78 8.44
N TYR A 12 -0.78 1.92 8.97
CA TYR A 12 -0.12 2.94 8.17
C TYR A 12 1.26 2.43 7.82
N ILE A 13 1.61 2.44 6.54
CA ILE A 13 2.92 1.99 6.12
C ILE A 13 3.68 3.04 5.32
N GLY A 14 3.02 4.06 4.83
CA GLY A 14 3.75 5.05 4.05
C GLY A 14 2.85 6.12 3.49
N LYS A 15 3.39 6.87 2.54
CA LYS A 15 2.64 7.95 1.95
C LYS A 15 2.96 8.06 0.48
N GLY A 16 2.06 8.70 -0.27
CA GLY A 16 2.28 8.96 -1.67
C GLY A 16 3.34 10.03 -1.84
N VAL A 17 4.17 9.87 -2.83
CA VAL A 17 5.21 10.82 -3.16
C VAL A 17 4.89 11.50 -4.47
N LYS A 18 4.48 10.73 -5.48
CA LYS A 18 4.26 11.29 -6.80
C LYS A 18 3.42 10.33 -7.62
N TYR A 19 2.72 10.87 -8.59
CA TYR A 19 1.96 10.04 -9.53
C TYR A 19 2.39 10.38 -10.94
N PHE A 20 2.76 9.36 -11.70
CA PHE A 20 3.17 9.55 -13.09
C PHE A 20 2.00 9.18 -13.99
N SER A 21 1.23 10.17 -14.35
CA SER A 21 0.00 9.92 -15.12
C SER A 21 0.27 9.29 -16.48
N ASN A 22 1.40 9.62 -17.07
CA ASN A 22 1.72 9.04 -18.38
C ASN A 22 1.93 7.55 -18.29
N LEU A 23 2.34 7.06 -17.15
CA LEU A 23 2.65 5.65 -16.97
C LEU A 23 1.59 4.91 -16.18
N GLY A 24 0.69 5.63 -15.54
CA GLY A 24 -0.27 5.01 -14.64
C GLY A 24 0.39 4.39 -13.42
N VAL A 25 1.44 5.05 -12.91
CA VAL A 25 2.25 4.51 -11.84
C VAL A 25 2.29 5.52 -10.71
N ALA A 26 2.16 5.03 -9.49
CA ALA A 26 2.26 5.87 -8.30
C ALA A 26 3.52 5.51 -7.52
N GLU A 27 4.18 6.52 -7.00
CA GLU A 27 5.37 6.31 -6.18
C GLU A 27 5.03 6.58 -4.72
N PHE A 28 5.46 5.68 -3.85
CA PHE A 28 5.20 5.79 -2.42
C PHE A 28 6.50 5.65 -1.65
N LEU A 29 6.53 6.25 -0.46
CA LEU A 29 7.66 6.10 0.46
C LEU A 29 7.20 5.22 1.62
N MET A 30 7.93 4.15 1.88
CA MET A 30 7.65 3.28 3.00
C MET A 30 8.18 3.91 4.27
N GLU A 31 7.30 4.18 5.21
CA GLU A 31 7.69 4.80 6.48
C GLU A 31 7.60 3.83 7.62
N SER A 32 6.96 2.71 7.45
CA SER A 32 6.78 1.74 8.52
C SER A 32 6.44 0.39 7.92
N GLY A 33 6.85 -0.67 8.55
CA GLY A 33 6.48 -2.01 8.15
C GLY A 33 7.05 -2.43 6.81
N SER A 34 6.31 -3.26 6.11
CA SER A 34 6.75 -3.78 4.82
C SER A 34 5.52 -4.04 3.95
N LEU A 35 5.75 -4.18 2.67
CA LEU A 35 4.68 -4.46 1.72
C LEU A 35 5.20 -5.48 0.71
N SER A 36 4.38 -6.46 0.40
CA SER A 36 4.76 -7.51 -0.54
C SER A 36 3.77 -7.61 -1.67
N VAL A 37 4.20 -8.15 -2.78
CA VAL A 37 3.30 -8.43 -3.89
C VAL A 37 2.23 -9.41 -3.39
N GLY A 38 0.98 -9.10 -3.70
CA GLY A 38 -0.15 -9.90 -3.24
C GLY A 38 -0.87 -9.28 -2.06
N ASP A 39 -0.28 -8.31 -1.41
CA ASP A 39 -0.94 -7.62 -0.31
C ASP A 39 -1.99 -6.67 -0.87
N GLU A 40 -2.91 -6.26 -0.03
CA GLU A 40 -3.93 -5.32 -0.40
C GLU A 40 -3.69 -4.00 0.31
N ILE A 41 -3.82 -2.90 -0.38
CA ILE A 41 -3.52 -1.59 0.19
C ILE A 41 -4.73 -0.68 0.12
N LEU A 42 -4.71 0.33 0.96
CA LEU A 42 -5.70 1.39 0.96
C LEU A 42 -4.96 2.73 0.90
N VAL A 43 -5.31 3.55 -0.07
CA VAL A 43 -4.75 4.89 -0.17
C VAL A 43 -5.86 5.87 0.17
N THR A 44 -5.59 6.80 1.06
CA THR A 44 -6.59 7.78 1.48
C THR A 44 -6.04 9.18 1.34
N GLY A 45 -6.91 10.13 1.04
CA GLY A 45 -6.52 11.52 0.96
C GLY A 45 -7.73 12.40 0.79
N PRO A 46 -7.60 13.70 1.02
CA PRO A 46 -8.75 14.61 0.94
C PRO A 46 -9.35 14.70 -0.45
N THR A 47 -8.55 14.52 -1.48
CA THR A 47 -9.06 14.55 -2.85
C THR A 47 -9.23 13.16 -3.39
N THR A 48 -8.29 12.27 -3.08
CA THR A 48 -8.32 10.91 -3.59
C THR A 48 -9.46 10.10 -2.99
N GLY A 49 -9.81 10.38 -1.74
CA GLY A 49 -10.83 9.59 -1.06
C GLY A 49 -10.23 8.29 -0.56
N ALA A 50 -10.90 7.19 -0.78
CA ALA A 50 -10.42 5.88 -0.35
C ALA A 50 -10.26 5.01 -1.59
N LEU A 51 -9.07 4.49 -1.81
CA LEU A 51 -8.76 3.71 -2.97
C LEU A 51 -8.15 2.39 -2.53
N ILE A 52 -8.81 1.29 -2.83
CA ILE A 52 -8.33 -0.04 -2.43
C ILE A 52 -7.80 -0.75 -3.67
N ARG A 53 -6.60 -1.26 -3.59
CA ARG A 53 -5.98 -1.97 -4.72
C ARG A 53 -5.14 -3.12 -4.21
N LYS A 54 -5.02 -4.14 -5.01
CA LYS A 54 -4.14 -5.25 -4.72
C LYS A 54 -2.79 -4.98 -5.34
N VAL A 55 -1.72 -5.29 -4.62
CA VAL A 55 -0.37 -5.04 -5.10
C VAL A 55 0.00 -6.14 -6.08
N GLU A 56 0.16 -5.78 -7.33
CA GLU A 56 0.52 -6.76 -8.35
C GLU A 56 1.97 -6.68 -8.72
N GLU A 57 2.61 -5.55 -8.54
CA GLU A 57 4.00 -5.39 -8.88
C GLU A 57 4.58 -4.26 -8.05
N ILE A 58 5.77 -4.44 -7.55
CA ILE A 58 6.48 -3.43 -6.80
C ILE A 58 7.82 -3.19 -7.49
N ARG A 59 8.18 -1.94 -7.68
CA ARG A 59 9.48 -1.60 -8.23
C ARG A 59 10.21 -0.66 -7.30
N VAL A 60 11.44 -0.99 -6.99
CA VAL A 60 12.32 -0.16 -6.19
C VAL A 60 13.52 0.16 -7.03
N ASP A 61 13.81 1.47 -7.24
CA ASP A 61 14.92 1.87 -8.09
C ASP A 61 14.73 1.31 -9.49
N LEU A 62 13.53 1.31 -9.99
CA LEU A 62 13.17 0.85 -11.32
C LEU A 62 13.36 -0.65 -11.51
N LYS A 63 13.59 -1.39 -10.43
CA LYS A 63 13.77 -2.83 -10.52
C LYS A 63 12.60 -3.53 -9.86
N PRO A 64 12.07 -4.57 -10.47
CA PRO A 64 10.95 -5.30 -9.87
C PRO A 64 11.43 -6.07 -8.65
N VAL A 65 10.66 -5.99 -7.59
CA VAL A 65 10.97 -6.70 -6.35
C VAL A 65 9.70 -7.30 -5.81
N GLN A 66 9.83 -8.27 -4.94
CA GLN A 66 8.70 -8.93 -4.34
C GLN A 66 8.24 -8.25 -3.07
N LYS A 67 9.10 -7.45 -2.46
CA LYS A 67 8.81 -6.86 -1.17
C LYS A 67 9.57 -5.56 -1.01
N THR A 68 8.98 -4.61 -0.31
CA THR A 68 9.64 -3.36 0.03
C THR A 68 9.49 -3.11 1.52
N VAL A 69 10.45 -2.44 2.13
CA VAL A 69 10.50 -2.25 3.57
C VAL A 69 10.69 -0.78 3.90
N LYS A 70 10.61 -0.47 5.18
CA LYS A 70 10.75 0.89 5.66
C LYS A 70 12.01 1.55 5.11
N GLY A 71 11.87 2.78 4.70
CA GLY A 71 12.96 3.56 4.17
C GLY A 71 13.12 3.49 2.68
N GLU A 72 12.39 2.62 2.02
CA GLU A 72 12.50 2.48 0.57
C GLU A 72 11.37 3.22 -0.12
N ARG A 73 11.66 3.73 -1.31
CA ARG A 73 10.62 4.26 -2.16
C ARG A 73 10.31 3.21 -3.19
N PHE A 74 9.04 2.97 -3.41
CA PHE A 74 8.64 1.99 -4.40
C PHE A 74 7.55 2.58 -5.29
N SER A 75 7.39 2.00 -6.46
CA SER A 75 6.32 2.39 -7.35
C SER A 75 5.49 1.18 -7.70
N MET A 76 4.22 1.41 -7.97
CA MET A 76 3.33 0.36 -8.41
C MET A 76 2.28 0.95 -9.33
N ARG A 77 1.68 0.10 -10.13
CA ARG A 77 0.65 0.56 -11.02
C ARG A 77 -0.62 0.85 -10.27
N ILE A 78 -1.17 2.01 -10.48
CA ILE A 78 -2.44 2.39 -9.92
C ILE A 78 -3.17 3.14 -11.02
N ASP A 79 -4.38 2.69 -11.37
CA ASP A 79 -5.12 3.25 -12.47
C ASP A 79 -5.88 4.51 -12.07
N GLU A 80 -5.70 5.00 -10.87
CA GLU A 80 -6.32 6.24 -10.48
C GLU A 80 -5.27 7.18 -9.93
N LYS A 81 -5.44 8.46 -10.21
CA LYS A 81 -4.45 9.44 -9.77
C LYS A 81 -4.44 9.57 -8.26
N ILE A 82 -3.28 9.49 -7.68
CA ILE A 82 -3.11 9.77 -6.27
C ILE A 82 -2.36 11.09 -6.15
N ARG A 83 -2.35 11.64 -4.95
CA ARG A 83 -1.69 12.93 -4.74
C ARG A 83 -0.55 12.78 -3.76
N PRO A 84 0.43 13.66 -3.85
CA PRO A 84 1.50 13.65 -2.84
C PRO A 84 0.90 13.79 -1.45
N SER A 85 1.47 13.08 -0.50
CA SER A 85 1.04 13.07 0.89
C SER A 85 -0.22 12.28 1.16
N ASP A 86 -0.79 11.61 0.17
CA ASP A 86 -1.86 10.66 0.45
C ASP A 86 -1.28 9.57 1.34
N LYS A 87 -2.10 9.05 2.23
CA LYS A 87 -1.65 8.06 3.18
C LYS A 87 -1.83 6.67 2.62
N LEU A 88 -0.86 5.82 2.86
CA LEU A 88 -0.88 4.45 2.38
C LEU A 88 -0.98 3.51 3.55
N PHE A 89 -1.99 2.64 3.51
CA PHE A 89 -2.20 1.65 4.55
C PHE A 89 -2.15 0.28 3.93
N LYS A 90 -1.84 -0.71 4.73
CA LYS A 90 -1.86 -2.10 4.32
C LYS A 90 -2.92 -2.80 5.12
N TRP A 91 -3.73 -3.62 4.45
CA TRP A 91 -4.72 -4.41 5.15
C TRP A 91 -4.04 -5.64 5.75
N VAL A 92 -4.32 -5.90 7.00
CA VAL A 92 -3.79 -7.07 7.66
C VAL A 92 -4.90 -7.77 8.42
N ASP A 93 -4.72 -9.06 8.67
CA ASP A 93 -5.68 -9.81 9.45
C ASP A 93 -5.42 -9.47 10.91
N SER A 94 -6.42 -8.92 11.59
CA SER A 94 -6.19 -8.48 12.96
C SER A 94 -5.86 -9.65 13.89
N SER A 95 -6.23 -10.86 13.53
CA SER A 95 -5.87 -11.98 14.38
C SER A 95 -4.37 -12.20 14.38
N GLU A 96 -3.68 -11.80 13.32
CA GLU A 96 -2.23 -11.91 13.32
C GLU A 96 -1.61 -10.87 14.21
N LEU A 97 -2.25 -9.73 14.39
CA LEU A 97 -1.68 -8.71 15.25
C LEU A 97 -1.78 -9.10 16.70
N ASN A 98 -2.73 -9.96 17.05
CA ASN A 98 -2.90 -10.36 18.42
C ASN A 98 -2.14 -11.61 18.76
N THR A 99 -1.40 -12.16 17.85
CA THR A 99 -0.64 -13.34 18.12
C THR A 99 0.50 -12.98 19.00
N LYS A 100 0.66 -13.67 20.02
CA LYS A 100 1.70 -13.26 20.85
C LYS A 100 2.54 -14.32 21.19
#